data_abcd4816ad8f18756c1cd29acb5f29ff
#
_entry.id   abcd4816ad8f18756c1cd29acb5f29ff
#
_cell.length_a   1.000
_cell.length_b   1.000
_cell.length_c   1.000
_cell.angle_alpha   90.00
_cell.angle_beta   90.00
_cell.angle_gamma   90.00
#
_symmetry.space_group_name_H-M   'P 1'
#
loop_
_entity.id
_entity.type
_entity.pdbx_description
1 polymer ?
#
loop_
_entity_poly.entity_id
_entity_poly.type
_entity_poly.pdbx_seq_one_letter_code
_entity_poly.pdbx_strand_id
1 'polypeptide(L)'
;MNNNVNMTNNINNIENQLSALGLNSPMTAHNQVRRSTSDDIPSEGIRNAIPDRDHILPLIDTFLPVVLKVKHQFNIAGSIDDLWLHLNYKILKDVPSNVLSSIAPQCINEYLYTCLDNNLNPLKTEIASYFDEKSKTIKTQILLEGYIKIYATNPQSDGLEYVMHDRVTKEFKETTWIWDPNARKKVPHDTMVTKEIPSMVECKIYRKDMAHPTIGYAFIDDIGKTGAWTGHPCQMMCNRAFTRAVRMAYNLEGTSSEDVAELKSNSYEYHEQEQGQSAVE
;
A
#
# COMPACT_ATOMS: atom_id res chain seq x y z
N MET A 1 -18.19 24.19 -8.80
CA MET A 1 -17.95 24.08 -7.34
C MET A 1 -18.62 22.84 -6.68
N ASN A 2 -19.35 21.99 -7.44
CA ASN A 2 -20.12 20.85 -6.84
C ASN A 2 -19.39 19.48 -6.78
N ASN A 3 -18.17 19.37 -7.32
CA ASN A 3 -17.49 18.07 -7.37
C ASN A 3 -16.88 17.60 -6.03
N ASN A 4 -16.49 18.54 -5.16
CA ASN A 4 -15.87 18.18 -3.88
C ASN A 4 -16.85 17.61 -2.84
N VAL A 5 -18.12 18.03 -2.88
CA VAL A 5 -19.14 17.54 -1.94
C VAL A 5 -19.51 16.08 -2.21
N ASN A 6 -19.57 15.68 -3.49
CA ASN A 6 -19.87 14.30 -3.86
C ASN A 6 -18.72 13.34 -3.51
N MET A 7 -17.48 13.81 -3.57
CA MET A 7 -16.30 13.01 -3.26
C MET A 7 -16.24 12.65 -1.77
N THR A 8 -16.47 13.63 -0.89
CA THR A 8 -16.49 13.42 0.57
C THR A 8 -17.62 12.47 0.99
N ASN A 9 -18.78 12.58 0.34
CA ASN A 9 -19.92 11.70 0.63
C ASN A 9 -19.68 10.24 0.21
N ASN A 10 -18.97 10.00 -0.88
CA ASN A 10 -18.60 8.65 -1.32
C ASN A 10 -17.57 8.00 -0.38
N ILE A 11 -16.54 8.74 0.05
CA ILE A 11 -15.54 8.23 0.99
C ILE A 11 -16.20 7.86 2.33
N ASN A 12 -17.04 8.75 2.87
CA ASN A 12 -17.78 8.50 4.10
C ASN A 12 -18.74 7.30 3.98
N ASN A 13 -19.30 7.05 2.80
CA ASN A 13 -20.19 5.90 2.57
C ASN A 13 -19.38 4.58 2.58
N ILE A 14 -18.19 4.55 2.01
CA ILE A 14 -17.29 3.38 2.04
C ILE A 14 -16.83 3.10 3.46
N GLU A 15 -16.43 4.13 4.20
CA GLU A 15 -16.02 4.02 5.60
C GLU A 15 -17.18 3.52 6.48
N ASN A 16 -18.40 4.00 6.24
CA ASN A 16 -19.61 3.56 6.95
C ASN A 16 -19.98 2.11 6.61
N GLN A 17 -19.82 1.68 5.37
CA GLN A 17 -20.07 0.29 4.98
C GLN A 17 -19.04 -0.65 5.60
N LEU A 18 -17.76 -0.28 5.62
CA LEU A 18 -16.70 -1.03 6.29
C LEU A 18 -16.93 -1.08 7.81
N SER A 19 -17.40 0.02 8.40
CA SER A 19 -17.76 0.09 9.82
C SER A 19 -18.97 -0.75 10.18
N ALA A 20 -20.01 -0.76 9.34
CA ALA A 20 -21.22 -1.55 9.53
C ALA A 20 -20.96 -3.07 9.46
N LEU A 21 -19.89 -3.47 8.77
CA LEU A 21 -19.42 -4.85 8.71
C LEU A 21 -18.54 -5.24 9.91
N GLY A 22 -18.38 -4.35 10.91
CA GLY A 22 -17.47 -4.55 12.04
C GLY A 22 -15.98 -4.47 11.64
N LEU A 23 -15.70 -3.97 10.45
CA LEU A 23 -14.38 -3.83 9.87
C LEU A 23 -13.81 -2.44 10.16
N ASN A 24 -13.89 -2.00 11.43
CA ASN A 24 -13.22 -0.78 11.85
C ASN A 24 -11.72 -0.93 11.57
N SER A 25 -11.23 -0.15 10.63
CA SER A 25 -9.80 -0.16 10.29
C SER A 25 -8.97 0.20 11.52
N PRO A 26 -8.05 -0.66 11.99
CA PRO A 26 -7.13 -0.29 13.06
C PRO A 26 -6.17 0.83 12.65
N MET A 27 -6.15 1.21 11.37
CA MET A 27 -5.40 2.36 10.88
C MET A 27 -5.94 3.70 11.39
N THR A 28 -7.23 3.80 11.76
CA THR A 28 -7.79 5.03 12.34
C THR A 28 -7.38 5.27 13.79
N ALA A 29 -6.98 4.25 14.53
CA ALA A 29 -6.60 4.41 15.95
C ALA A 29 -5.12 4.83 16.15
N HIS A 30 -4.24 4.64 15.14
CA HIS A 30 -2.83 5.03 15.25
C HIS A 30 -2.45 6.26 14.42
N ASN A 31 -3.33 6.73 13.53
CA ASN A 31 -3.12 7.95 12.74
C ASN A 31 -4.10 9.08 13.10
N GLN A 32 -4.34 9.34 14.40
CA GLN A 32 -4.64 10.69 14.83
C GLN A 32 -3.37 11.57 14.77
N VAL A 33 -2.59 11.42 13.73
CA VAL A 33 -1.73 12.49 13.27
C VAL A 33 -2.67 13.54 12.70
N ARG A 34 -2.75 14.67 13.39
CA ARG A 34 -3.42 15.92 13.02
C ARG A 34 -3.61 15.99 11.50
N ARG A 35 -4.87 16.02 11.05
CA ARG A 35 -5.21 16.54 9.73
C ARG A 35 -4.70 18.00 9.70
N SER A 36 -3.45 18.20 9.33
CA SER A 36 -2.99 19.51 8.93
C SER A 36 -3.66 19.77 7.60
N THR A 37 -4.46 20.79 7.56
CA THR A 37 -5.18 21.28 6.37
C THR A 37 -4.27 22.01 5.38
N SER A 38 -2.96 21.87 5.52
CA SER A 38 -1.97 22.37 4.57
C SER A 38 -1.20 21.18 3.99
N ASP A 39 -1.30 21.01 2.67
CA ASP A 39 -0.44 20.12 1.87
C ASP A 39 1.01 20.66 1.80
N ASP A 40 1.41 21.46 2.80
CA ASP A 40 2.75 22.03 2.89
C ASP A 40 3.75 20.93 3.21
N ILE A 41 4.71 20.74 2.33
CA ILE A 41 5.88 19.90 2.56
C ILE A 41 6.62 20.48 3.77
N PRO A 42 6.83 19.71 4.86
CA PRO A 42 7.62 20.19 6.00
C PRO A 42 9.07 20.33 5.56
N SER A 43 9.49 21.51 5.13
CA SER A 43 10.80 21.75 4.53
C SER A 43 11.97 21.47 5.48
N GLU A 44 11.80 21.63 6.79
CA GLU A 44 12.88 21.41 7.77
C GLU A 44 12.93 20.01 8.36
N GLY A 45 11.79 19.35 8.57
CA GLY A 45 11.75 18.02 9.22
C GLY A 45 12.34 16.91 8.38
N ILE A 46 12.26 17.02 7.04
CA ILE A 46 12.74 15.97 6.13
C ILE A 46 14.21 16.14 5.78
N ARG A 47 14.73 17.38 5.72
CA ARG A 47 16.17 17.61 5.54
C ARG A 47 17.01 16.95 6.63
N ASN A 48 16.46 16.83 7.85
CA ASN A 48 17.11 16.17 8.98
C ASN A 48 16.86 14.65 9.04
N ALA A 49 15.90 14.12 8.28
CA ALA A 49 15.52 12.71 8.26
C ALA A 49 16.15 11.91 7.11
N ILE A 50 16.83 12.59 6.17
CA ILE A 50 17.54 11.92 5.08
C ILE A 50 18.95 11.59 5.57
N PRO A 51 19.24 10.32 5.85
CA PRO A 51 20.49 9.94 6.55
C PRO A 51 21.74 10.21 5.75
N ASP A 52 21.65 10.34 4.41
CA ASP A 52 22.82 10.45 3.56
C ASP A 52 22.48 11.16 2.25
N ARG A 53 23.14 12.31 2.02
CA ARG A 53 22.99 13.05 0.75
C ARG A 53 23.55 12.30 -0.44
N ASP A 54 24.43 11.33 -0.20
CA ASP A 54 25.05 10.52 -1.24
C ASP A 54 24.09 9.53 -1.90
N HIS A 55 22.86 9.38 -1.34
CA HIS A 55 21.79 8.53 -1.85
C HIS A 55 20.74 9.29 -2.70
N ILE A 56 20.99 10.56 -3.02
CA ILE A 56 20.07 11.36 -3.82
C ILE A 56 20.57 11.36 -5.26
N LEU A 57 19.74 10.81 -6.15
CA LEU A 57 19.98 10.97 -7.57
C LEU A 57 19.81 12.45 -7.96
N PRO A 58 20.73 13.02 -8.77
CA PRO A 58 20.60 14.40 -9.22
C PRO A 58 19.33 14.57 -10.05
N LEU A 59 18.68 15.73 -9.94
CA LEU A 59 17.60 16.10 -10.83
C LEU A 59 18.20 16.40 -12.20
N ILE A 60 18.11 15.43 -13.09
CA ILE A 60 18.60 15.54 -14.48
C ILE A 60 17.44 15.96 -15.41
N ASP A 61 17.80 16.41 -16.61
CA ASP A 61 16.84 16.86 -17.62
C ASP A 61 15.76 15.82 -17.95
N THR A 62 16.08 14.54 -17.77
CA THR A 62 15.14 13.43 -17.99
C THR A 62 13.98 13.42 -17.00
N PHE A 63 14.19 13.85 -15.73
CA PHE A 63 13.16 13.83 -14.69
C PHE A 63 12.41 15.16 -14.57
N LEU A 64 13.07 16.27 -14.89
CA LEU A 64 12.53 17.61 -14.69
C LEU A 64 11.12 17.79 -15.28
N PRO A 65 10.83 17.38 -16.52
CA PRO A 65 9.48 17.57 -17.09
C PRO A 65 8.39 16.82 -16.35
N VAL A 66 8.65 15.60 -15.89
CA VAL A 66 7.66 14.79 -15.18
C VAL A 66 7.47 15.28 -13.75
N VAL A 67 8.53 15.71 -13.06
CA VAL A 67 8.45 16.31 -11.72
C VAL A 67 7.66 17.61 -11.74
N LEU A 68 7.83 18.45 -12.78
CA LEU A 68 7.01 19.64 -12.98
C LEU A 68 5.53 19.32 -13.16
N LYS A 69 5.19 18.28 -13.94
CA LYS A 69 3.81 17.83 -14.10
C LYS A 69 3.23 17.36 -12.77
N VAL A 70 3.97 16.57 -11.99
CA VAL A 70 3.57 16.11 -10.65
C VAL A 70 3.32 17.31 -9.74
N LYS A 71 4.26 18.26 -9.69
CA LYS A 71 4.11 19.47 -8.88
C LYS A 71 2.83 20.23 -9.22
N HIS A 72 2.57 20.42 -10.50
CA HIS A 72 1.40 21.15 -10.99
C HIS A 72 0.10 20.40 -10.74
N GLN A 73 0.03 19.10 -11.10
CA GLN A 73 -1.19 18.30 -10.98
C GLN A 73 -1.67 18.19 -9.52
N PHE A 74 -0.74 18.01 -8.58
CA PHE A 74 -1.08 17.86 -7.16
C PHE A 74 -0.97 19.16 -6.36
N ASN A 75 -0.74 20.31 -7.03
CA ASN A 75 -0.58 21.63 -6.41
C ASN A 75 0.40 21.60 -5.22
N ILE A 76 1.58 20.98 -5.43
CA ILE A 76 2.57 20.81 -4.37
C ILE A 76 3.33 22.12 -4.18
N ALA A 77 3.31 22.66 -2.95
CA ALA A 77 4.05 23.85 -2.57
C ALA A 77 5.57 23.61 -2.51
N GLY A 78 6.36 24.67 -2.38
CA GLY A 78 7.82 24.58 -2.24
C GLY A 78 8.58 24.61 -3.57
N SER A 79 9.90 24.45 -3.51
CA SER A 79 10.77 24.42 -4.68
C SER A 79 10.71 23.06 -5.40
N ILE A 80 11.19 23.01 -6.65
CA ILE A 80 11.34 21.77 -7.38
C ILE A 80 12.40 20.88 -6.72
N ASP A 81 13.46 21.48 -6.20
CA ASP A 81 14.53 20.74 -5.54
C ASP A 81 14.04 20.08 -4.26
N ASP A 82 13.21 20.74 -3.47
CA ASP A 82 12.59 20.17 -2.28
C ASP A 82 11.66 19.00 -2.66
N LEU A 83 10.83 19.17 -3.68
CA LEU A 83 9.97 18.10 -4.18
C LEU A 83 10.80 16.91 -4.66
N TRP A 84 11.85 17.15 -5.45
CA TRP A 84 12.72 16.10 -5.95
C TRP A 84 13.41 15.33 -4.83
N LEU A 85 13.86 16.03 -3.80
CA LEU A 85 14.45 15.43 -2.61
C LEU A 85 13.46 14.46 -1.92
N HIS A 86 12.20 14.89 -1.77
CA HIS A 86 11.14 14.05 -1.20
C HIS A 86 10.82 12.83 -2.04
N LEU A 87 10.71 13.00 -3.36
CA LEU A 87 10.45 11.92 -4.29
C LEU A 87 11.59 10.89 -4.28
N ASN A 88 12.85 11.35 -4.29
CA ASN A 88 14.02 10.46 -4.16
C ASN A 88 13.95 9.64 -2.89
N TYR A 89 13.75 10.29 -1.73
CA TYR A 89 13.66 9.57 -0.47
C TYR A 89 12.53 8.54 -0.51
N LYS A 90 11.35 8.90 -1.01
CA LYS A 90 10.21 8.01 -1.04
C LYS A 90 10.39 6.84 -2.00
N ILE A 91 11.00 7.08 -3.15
CA ILE A 91 11.20 6.07 -4.20
C ILE A 91 12.39 5.15 -3.88
N LEU A 92 13.47 5.70 -3.31
CA LEU A 92 14.75 5.01 -3.18
C LEU A 92 15.08 4.52 -1.78
N LYS A 93 14.24 4.77 -0.78
CA LYS A 93 14.52 4.46 0.64
C LYS A 93 14.91 3.01 0.93
N ASP A 94 14.36 2.07 0.15
CA ASP A 94 14.60 0.63 0.32
C ASP A 94 15.68 0.10 -0.64
N VAL A 95 16.31 0.97 -1.44
CA VAL A 95 17.34 0.59 -2.40
C VAL A 95 18.71 0.55 -1.71
N PRO A 96 19.44 -0.57 -1.77
CA PRO A 96 20.79 -0.65 -1.21
C PRO A 96 21.75 0.32 -1.91
N SER A 97 22.64 0.97 -1.14
CA SER A 97 23.56 2.00 -1.63
C SER A 97 24.44 1.54 -2.80
N ASN A 98 24.86 0.27 -2.75
CA ASN A 98 25.74 -0.33 -3.77
C ASN A 98 25.08 -0.56 -5.13
N VAL A 99 23.74 -0.46 -5.21
CA VAL A 99 23.01 -0.64 -6.47
C VAL A 99 22.34 0.65 -6.96
N LEU A 100 22.39 1.73 -6.18
CA LEU A 100 21.74 3.00 -6.51
C LEU A 100 22.15 3.55 -7.88
N SER A 101 23.45 3.50 -8.19
CA SER A 101 24.00 3.96 -9.47
C SER A 101 23.57 3.11 -10.67
N SER A 102 23.08 1.89 -10.43
CA SER A 102 22.61 0.98 -11.47
C SER A 102 21.09 1.04 -11.68
N ILE A 103 20.36 1.80 -10.84
CA ILE A 103 18.90 1.95 -11.01
C ILE A 103 18.61 2.69 -12.32
N ALA A 104 17.86 2.03 -13.17
CA ALA A 104 17.46 2.61 -14.45
C ALA A 104 16.52 3.81 -14.23
N PRO A 105 16.78 4.98 -14.85
CA PRO A 105 15.90 6.14 -14.76
C PRO A 105 14.44 5.86 -15.13
N GLN A 106 14.23 4.86 -16.00
CA GLN A 106 12.90 4.44 -16.43
C GLN A 106 12.01 4.01 -15.27
N CYS A 107 12.55 3.32 -14.25
CA CYS A 107 11.78 2.87 -13.08
C CYS A 107 11.23 4.07 -12.28
N ILE A 108 12.00 5.16 -12.18
CA ILE A 108 11.56 6.38 -11.49
C ILE A 108 10.48 7.07 -12.32
N ASN A 109 10.66 7.17 -13.62
CA ASN A 109 9.66 7.74 -14.50
C ASN A 109 8.36 6.92 -14.49
N GLU A 110 8.45 5.59 -14.49
CA GLU A 110 7.27 4.70 -14.35
C GLU A 110 6.49 5.00 -13.08
N TYR A 111 7.17 5.14 -11.94
CA TYR A 111 6.52 5.54 -10.69
C TYR A 111 5.80 6.89 -10.81
N LEU A 112 6.48 7.90 -11.37
CA LEU A 112 5.91 9.25 -11.50
C LEU A 112 4.75 9.30 -12.51
N TYR A 113 4.84 8.57 -13.64
CA TYR A 113 3.73 8.46 -14.59
C TYR A 113 2.55 7.69 -14.01
N THR A 114 2.79 6.61 -13.26
CA THR A 114 1.72 5.92 -12.54
C THR A 114 0.98 6.87 -11.60
N CYS A 115 1.70 7.78 -10.93
CA CYS A 115 1.08 8.82 -10.10
C CYS A 115 0.19 9.76 -10.93
N LEU A 116 0.69 10.23 -12.08
CA LEU A 116 -0.03 11.19 -12.94
C LEU A 116 -1.26 10.55 -13.57
N ASP A 117 -1.11 9.37 -14.16
CA ASP A 117 -2.15 8.69 -14.94
C ASP A 117 -3.33 8.25 -14.05
N ASN A 118 -3.03 7.84 -12.81
CA ASN A 118 -4.05 7.41 -11.86
C ASN A 118 -4.44 8.49 -10.83
N ASN A 119 -3.96 9.73 -11.02
CA ASN A 119 -4.18 10.85 -10.10
C ASN A 119 -3.81 10.53 -8.64
N LEU A 120 -2.72 9.79 -8.42
CA LEU A 120 -2.22 9.39 -7.11
C LEU A 120 -1.14 10.36 -6.63
N ASN A 121 -1.35 10.96 -5.45
CA ASN A 121 -0.37 11.89 -4.90
C ASN A 121 0.86 11.14 -4.37
N PRO A 122 2.06 11.34 -4.97
CA PRO A 122 3.26 10.61 -4.57
C PRO A 122 3.72 10.90 -3.13
N LEU A 123 3.26 12.01 -2.53
CA LEU A 123 3.60 12.38 -1.15
C LEU A 123 2.66 11.74 -0.11
N LYS A 124 1.52 11.17 -0.53
CA LYS A 124 0.56 10.48 0.35
C LYS A 124 0.79 8.97 0.37
N THR A 125 0.04 8.27 1.22
CA THR A 125 0.02 6.80 1.31
C THR A 125 -0.85 6.15 0.23
N GLU A 126 -0.93 6.77 -0.95
CA GLU A 126 -1.72 6.29 -2.09
C GLU A 126 -0.90 5.36 -3.00
N ILE A 127 0.41 5.56 -3.01
CA ILE A 127 1.36 4.83 -3.86
C ILE A 127 2.70 4.67 -3.13
N ALA A 128 3.38 3.59 -3.37
CA ALA A 128 4.73 3.31 -2.86
C ALA A 128 5.61 2.69 -3.93
N SER A 129 6.89 2.64 -3.65
CA SER A 129 7.87 1.86 -4.38
C SER A 129 8.49 0.83 -3.46
N TYR A 130 9.02 -0.24 -4.03
CA TYR A 130 9.87 -1.18 -3.33
C TYR A 130 10.99 -1.67 -4.26
N PHE A 131 12.11 -2.04 -3.67
CA PHE A 131 13.21 -2.62 -4.40
C PHE A 131 13.03 -4.13 -4.54
N ASP A 132 13.02 -4.62 -5.77
CA ASP A 132 12.99 -6.05 -6.07
C ASP A 132 14.43 -6.56 -6.18
N GLU A 133 14.87 -7.32 -5.20
CA GLU A 133 16.23 -7.85 -5.13
C GLU A 133 16.56 -8.82 -6.28
N LYS A 134 15.57 -9.54 -6.82
CA LYS A 134 15.76 -10.50 -7.90
C LYS A 134 16.03 -9.80 -9.23
N SER A 135 15.19 -8.84 -9.58
CA SER A 135 15.33 -8.08 -10.83
C SER A 135 16.28 -6.88 -10.72
N LYS A 136 16.71 -6.52 -9.49
CA LYS A 136 17.49 -5.30 -9.19
C LYS A 136 16.83 -4.03 -9.72
N THR A 137 15.51 -3.98 -9.67
CA THR A 137 14.70 -2.86 -10.17
C THR A 137 13.79 -2.31 -9.06
N ILE A 138 13.34 -1.08 -9.25
CA ILE A 138 12.28 -0.50 -8.45
C ILE A 138 10.95 -0.88 -9.08
N LYS A 139 10.05 -1.38 -8.27
CA LYS A 139 8.67 -1.69 -8.66
C LYS A 139 7.72 -0.68 -8.03
N THR A 140 6.75 -0.25 -8.80
CA THR A 140 5.69 0.64 -8.35
C THR A 140 4.50 -0.15 -7.82
N GLN A 141 3.92 0.32 -6.72
CA GLN A 141 2.82 -0.35 -6.05
C GLN A 141 1.77 0.67 -5.64
N ILE A 142 0.54 0.50 -6.12
CA ILE A 142 -0.62 1.25 -5.63
C ILE A 142 -1.03 0.65 -4.28
N LEU A 143 -1.17 1.50 -3.27
CA LEU A 143 -1.61 1.09 -1.93
C LEU A 143 -3.13 1.11 -1.82
N LEU A 144 -3.68 0.57 -0.73
CA LEU A 144 -5.13 0.49 -0.52
C LEU A 144 -5.81 1.86 -0.65
N GLU A 145 -5.25 2.91 -0.03
CA GLU A 145 -5.76 4.27 -0.12
C GLU A 145 -5.78 4.79 -1.57
N GLY A 146 -4.81 4.38 -2.38
CA GLY A 146 -4.77 4.68 -3.81
C GLY A 146 -5.93 4.02 -4.57
N TYR A 147 -6.19 2.75 -4.31
CA TYR A 147 -7.32 2.04 -4.91
C TYR A 147 -8.66 2.63 -4.48
N ILE A 148 -8.82 2.97 -3.21
CA ILE A 148 -10.02 3.66 -2.70
C ILE A 148 -10.21 4.99 -3.41
N LYS A 149 -9.14 5.77 -3.58
CA LYS A 149 -9.20 7.04 -4.29
C LYS A 149 -9.60 6.87 -5.76
N ILE A 150 -8.97 5.93 -6.48
CA ILE A 150 -9.30 5.64 -7.88
C ILE A 150 -10.78 5.30 -8.01
N TYR A 151 -11.29 4.39 -7.17
CA TYR A 151 -12.69 4.03 -7.14
C TYR A 151 -13.59 5.23 -6.83
N ALA A 152 -13.29 5.99 -5.77
CA ALA A 152 -14.14 7.08 -5.31
C ALA A 152 -14.16 8.30 -6.25
N THR A 153 -13.10 8.51 -7.03
CA THR A 153 -12.98 9.66 -7.95
C THR A 153 -13.43 9.33 -9.38
N ASN A 154 -13.58 8.06 -9.72
CA ASN A 154 -13.99 7.70 -11.07
C ASN A 154 -15.47 7.99 -11.27
N PRO A 155 -15.86 8.78 -12.28
CA PRO A 155 -17.26 9.15 -12.52
C PRO A 155 -18.16 7.97 -12.93
N GLN A 156 -17.56 6.86 -13.38
CA GLN A 156 -18.30 5.64 -13.75
C GLN A 156 -18.57 4.73 -12.55
N SER A 157 -18.01 4.98 -11.37
CA SER A 157 -18.32 4.20 -10.17
C SER A 157 -19.79 4.38 -9.76
N ASP A 158 -20.48 3.27 -9.51
CA ASP A 158 -21.92 3.25 -9.21
C ASP A 158 -22.26 2.47 -7.94
N GLY A 159 -21.26 2.02 -7.22
CA GLY A 159 -21.41 1.32 -5.95
C GLY A 159 -20.50 0.09 -5.84
N LEU A 160 -20.41 -0.42 -4.62
CA LEU A 160 -19.72 -1.68 -4.32
C LEU A 160 -20.53 -2.51 -3.32
N GLU A 161 -20.35 -3.82 -3.37
CA GLU A 161 -20.99 -4.79 -2.48
C GLU A 161 -19.96 -5.84 -2.07
N TYR A 162 -19.96 -6.22 -0.79
CA TYR A 162 -19.23 -7.37 -0.32
C TYR A 162 -20.17 -8.53 -0.04
N VAL A 163 -19.81 -9.73 -0.53
CA VAL A 163 -20.47 -10.98 -0.21
C VAL A 163 -19.49 -11.89 0.50
N MET A 164 -19.83 -12.30 1.71
CA MET A 164 -19.05 -13.23 2.49
C MET A 164 -19.70 -14.62 2.43
N HIS A 165 -18.92 -15.60 1.99
CA HIS A 165 -19.37 -16.99 1.92
C HIS A 165 -19.02 -17.74 3.20
N ASP A 166 -19.54 -18.94 3.34
CA ASP A 166 -19.42 -19.83 4.47
C ASP A 166 -18.31 -19.49 5.47
N ARG A 167 -18.61 -19.60 6.75
CA ARG A 167 -17.63 -19.35 7.80
C ARG A 167 -16.90 -20.63 8.17
N VAL A 168 -15.60 -20.51 8.30
CA VAL A 168 -14.71 -21.60 8.73
C VAL A 168 -13.87 -21.12 9.92
N THR A 169 -13.57 -22.06 10.78
CA THR A 169 -12.72 -21.83 11.96
C THR A 169 -11.26 -22.06 11.59
N LYS A 170 -10.40 -21.09 11.83
CA LYS A 170 -8.95 -21.19 11.58
C LYS A 170 -8.16 -20.70 12.77
N GLU A 171 -7.05 -21.38 13.08
CA GLU A 171 -6.11 -20.97 14.10
C GLU A 171 -5.06 -20.00 13.54
N PHE A 172 -4.76 -18.97 14.32
CA PHE A 172 -3.77 -17.95 14.00
C PHE A 172 -2.77 -17.81 15.15
N LYS A 173 -1.51 -17.67 14.79
CA LYS A 173 -0.45 -17.35 15.73
C LYS A 173 -0.37 -15.83 15.87
N GLU A 174 -0.76 -15.30 17.03
CA GLU A 174 -0.63 -13.89 17.36
C GLU A 174 0.58 -13.67 18.25
N THR A 175 1.45 -12.75 17.88
CA THR A 175 2.62 -12.36 18.68
C THR A 175 2.35 -11.04 19.38
N THR A 176 2.29 -11.07 20.70
CA THR A 176 2.19 -9.88 21.55
C THR A 176 3.55 -9.59 22.19
N TRP A 177 3.85 -8.31 22.40
CA TRP A 177 5.10 -7.90 23.04
C TRP A 177 4.86 -7.62 24.52
N ILE A 178 5.33 -8.52 25.39
CA ILE A 178 5.17 -8.43 26.85
C ILE A 178 6.47 -7.90 27.46
N TRP A 179 6.35 -7.02 28.46
CA TRP A 179 7.50 -6.54 29.21
C TRP A 179 8.06 -7.63 30.12
N ASP A 180 9.33 -8.00 29.93
CA ASP A 180 10.05 -8.90 30.81
C ASP A 180 10.85 -8.04 31.84
N PRO A 181 10.49 -8.08 33.12
CA PRO A 181 11.18 -7.30 34.15
C PRO A 181 12.64 -7.78 34.39
N ASN A 182 12.93 -9.05 34.14
CA ASN A 182 14.29 -9.60 34.30
C ASN A 182 15.21 -9.17 33.17
N ALA A 183 14.72 -9.23 31.94
CA ALA A 183 15.47 -8.81 30.75
C ALA A 183 15.42 -7.29 30.54
N ARG A 184 14.57 -6.55 31.27
CA ARG A 184 14.30 -5.10 31.10
C ARG A 184 14.01 -4.70 29.65
N LYS A 185 13.31 -5.56 28.92
CA LYS A 185 12.93 -5.33 27.51
C LYS A 185 11.61 -5.99 27.19
N LYS A 186 10.99 -5.59 26.08
CA LYS A 186 9.82 -6.30 25.54
C LYS A 186 10.31 -7.58 24.87
N VAL A 187 9.65 -8.70 25.18
CA VAL A 187 9.87 -10.00 24.56
C VAL A 187 8.62 -10.45 23.81
N PRO A 188 8.76 -11.13 22.68
CA PRO A 188 7.61 -11.66 21.96
C PRO A 188 6.98 -12.82 22.75
N HIS A 189 5.66 -12.80 22.82
CA HIS A 189 4.84 -13.88 23.40
C HIS A 189 3.83 -14.32 22.35
N ASP A 190 3.93 -15.57 21.94
CA ASP A 190 3.10 -16.16 20.91
C ASP A 190 1.91 -16.89 21.54
N THR A 191 0.71 -16.57 21.07
CA THR A 191 -0.55 -17.21 21.45
C THR A 191 -1.28 -17.72 20.22
N MET A 192 -1.86 -18.92 20.34
CA MET A 192 -2.75 -19.45 19.32
C MET A 192 -4.17 -18.94 19.60
N VAL A 193 -4.74 -18.26 18.60
CA VAL A 193 -6.10 -17.69 18.69
C VAL A 193 -6.95 -18.27 17.56
N THR A 194 -8.09 -18.81 17.94
CA THR A 194 -9.06 -19.35 16.98
C THR A 194 -10.01 -18.25 16.52
N LYS A 195 -10.17 -18.07 15.21
CA LYS A 195 -11.07 -17.08 14.61
C LYS A 195 -12.01 -17.73 13.60
N GLU A 196 -13.25 -17.26 13.59
CA GLU A 196 -14.22 -17.53 12.55
C GLU A 196 -14.06 -16.53 11.41
N ILE A 197 -13.77 -17.02 10.21
CA ILE A 197 -13.52 -16.19 9.04
C ILE A 197 -14.30 -16.74 7.83
N PRO A 198 -14.65 -15.91 6.83
CA PRO A 198 -15.28 -16.39 5.62
C PRO A 198 -14.32 -17.30 4.83
N SER A 199 -14.85 -18.33 4.18
CA SER A 199 -14.07 -19.18 3.26
C SER A 199 -13.65 -18.40 2.01
N MET A 200 -14.49 -17.47 1.58
CA MET A 200 -14.29 -16.59 0.44
C MET A 200 -15.00 -15.25 0.66
N VAL A 201 -14.39 -14.19 0.17
CA VAL A 201 -15.00 -12.84 0.07
C VAL A 201 -15.04 -12.44 -1.39
N GLU A 202 -16.21 -12.03 -1.86
CA GLU A 202 -16.39 -11.34 -3.13
C GLU A 202 -16.51 -9.83 -2.89
N CYS A 203 -15.87 -9.04 -3.74
CA CYS A 203 -16.14 -7.61 -3.87
C CYS A 203 -16.69 -7.35 -5.28
N LYS A 204 -17.92 -6.88 -5.36
CA LYS A 204 -18.57 -6.51 -6.62
C LYS A 204 -18.49 -5.00 -6.80
N ILE A 205 -17.93 -4.55 -7.89
CA ILE A 205 -17.86 -3.13 -8.27
C ILE A 205 -18.83 -2.91 -9.42
N TYR A 206 -19.80 -2.04 -9.18
CA TYR A 206 -20.75 -1.60 -10.18
C TYR A 206 -20.24 -0.34 -10.89
N ARG A 207 -20.44 -0.31 -12.21
CA ARG A 207 -20.10 0.84 -13.05
C ARG A 207 -21.29 1.22 -13.92
N LYS A 208 -21.49 2.53 -14.11
CA LYS A 208 -22.60 3.08 -14.91
C LYS A 208 -22.54 2.71 -16.39
N ASP A 209 -21.34 2.42 -16.89
CA ASP A 209 -21.08 2.06 -18.29
C ASP A 209 -21.05 0.54 -18.54
N MET A 210 -21.32 -0.29 -17.51
CA MET A 210 -21.31 -1.74 -17.60
C MET A 210 -22.61 -2.35 -17.10
N ALA A 211 -23.12 -3.37 -17.83
CA ALA A 211 -24.37 -4.07 -17.46
C ALA A 211 -24.20 -5.01 -16.24
N HIS A 212 -22.97 -5.47 -15.98
CA HIS A 212 -22.67 -6.41 -14.91
C HIS A 212 -21.52 -5.89 -14.04
N PRO A 213 -21.52 -6.23 -12.72
CA PRO A 213 -20.44 -5.84 -11.84
C PRO A 213 -19.15 -6.59 -12.19
N THR A 214 -18.02 -5.92 -11.99
CA THR A 214 -16.69 -6.57 -11.93
C THR A 214 -16.51 -7.17 -10.55
N ILE A 215 -16.10 -8.44 -10.47
CA ILE A 215 -16.01 -9.18 -9.21
C ILE A 215 -14.55 -9.53 -8.91
N GLY A 216 -14.06 -9.10 -7.75
CA GLY A 216 -12.78 -9.53 -7.20
C GLY A 216 -13.01 -10.52 -6.06
N TYR A 217 -12.16 -11.53 -5.98
CA TYR A 217 -12.27 -12.60 -4.99
C TYR A 217 -11.06 -12.60 -4.05
N ALA A 218 -11.28 -12.95 -2.78
CA ALA A 218 -10.24 -13.35 -1.86
C ALA A 218 -10.65 -14.68 -1.19
N PHE A 219 -9.75 -15.64 -1.19
CA PHE A 219 -9.97 -16.96 -0.64
C PHE A 219 -9.25 -17.13 0.69
N ILE A 220 -9.69 -18.08 1.50
CA ILE A 220 -9.05 -18.42 2.77
C ILE A 220 -7.58 -18.82 2.60
N ASP A 221 -7.23 -19.41 1.45
CA ASP A 221 -5.86 -19.80 1.12
C ASP A 221 -4.97 -18.58 0.77
N ASP A 222 -5.57 -17.44 0.48
CA ASP A 222 -4.87 -16.18 0.28
C ASP A 222 -4.35 -15.55 1.59
N ILE A 223 -4.67 -16.12 2.74
CA ILE A 223 -4.31 -15.56 4.06
C ILE A 223 -2.81 -15.66 4.27
N GLY A 224 -2.17 -14.48 4.31
CA GLY A 224 -0.75 -14.36 4.59
C GLY A 224 -0.38 -14.63 6.04
N LYS A 225 0.91 -14.86 6.30
CA LYS A 225 1.47 -15.15 7.63
C LYS A 225 1.82 -13.89 8.43
N THR A 226 1.64 -12.69 7.88
CA THR A 226 2.00 -11.41 8.54
C THR A 226 1.00 -11.04 9.63
N GLY A 227 1.44 -10.22 10.61
CA GLY A 227 0.62 -9.80 11.75
C GLY A 227 -0.71 -9.12 11.38
N ALA A 228 -0.79 -8.40 10.25
CA ALA A 228 -2.02 -7.81 9.77
C ALA A 228 -3.07 -8.88 9.39
N TRP A 229 -2.64 -9.96 8.71
CA TRP A 229 -3.49 -11.08 8.36
C TRP A 229 -3.93 -11.90 9.58
N THR A 230 -3.03 -12.09 10.55
CA THR A 230 -3.37 -12.83 11.77
C THR A 230 -4.26 -12.01 12.69
N GLY A 231 -4.02 -10.69 12.82
CA GLY A 231 -4.82 -9.80 13.63
C GLY A 231 -6.24 -9.58 13.10
N HIS A 232 -6.35 -9.27 11.80
CA HIS A 232 -7.61 -8.86 11.15
C HIS A 232 -7.88 -9.60 9.83
N PRO A 233 -8.00 -10.94 9.83
CA PRO A 233 -8.07 -11.73 8.60
C PRO A 233 -9.26 -11.37 7.71
N CYS A 234 -10.45 -11.17 8.27
CA CYS A 234 -11.63 -10.79 7.48
C CYS A 234 -11.43 -9.46 6.74
N GLN A 235 -10.88 -8.45 7.43
CA GLN A 235 -10.60 -7.16 6.82
C GLN A 235 -9.57 -7.27 5.70
N MET A 236 -8.50 -8.05 5.92
CA MET A 236 -7.49 -8.28 4.90
C MET A 236 -8.06 -9.00 3.66
N MET A 237 -8.98 -9.95 3.85
CA MET A 237 -9.70 -10.59 2.75
C MET A 237 -10.58 -9.58 1.99
N CYS A 238 -11.34 -8.72 2.69
CA CYS A 238 -12.12 -7.66 2.06
C CYS A 238 -11.23 -6.70 1.25
N ASN A 239 -10.12 -6.25 1.83
CA ASN A 239 -9.17 -5.37 1.16
C ASN A 239 -8.60 -6.03 -0.11
N ARG A 240 -8.27 -7.32 -0.05
CA ARG A 240 -7.76 -8.08 -1.19
C ARG A 240 -8.80 -8.24 -2.28
N ALA A 241 -10.03 -8.62 -1.93
CA ALA A 241 -11.13 -8.73 -2.88
C ALA A 241 -11.42 -7.38 -3.57
N PHE A 242 -11.44 -6.28 -2.80
CA PHE A 242 -11.62 -4.93 -3.30
C PHE A 242 -10.51 -4.52 -4.26
N THR A 243 -9.26 -4.69 -3.87
CA THR A 243 -8.10 -4.34 -4.70
C THR A 243 -8.15 -5.09 -6.04
N ARG A 244 -8.44 -6.39 -6.03
CA ARG A 244 -8.59 -7.21 -7.24
C ARG A 244 -9.75 -6.71 -8.11
N ALA A 245 -10.90 -6.39 -7.50
CA ALA A 245 -12.06 -5.86 -8.21
C ALA A 245 -11.75 -4.51 -8.87
N VAL A 246 -11.14 -3.57 -8.15
CA VAL A 246 -10.77 -2.24 -8.68
C VAL A 246 -9.78 -2.37 -9.83
N ARG A 247 -8.75 -3.20 -9.69
CA ARG A 247 -7.78 -3.43 -10.77
C ARG A 247 -8.44 -3.89 -12.06
N MET A 248 -9.36 -4.85 -11.97
CA MET A 248 -10.11 -5.34 -13.14
C MET A 248 -11.10 -4.31 -13.67
N ALA A 249 -11.84 -3.64 -12.77
CA ALA A 249 -12.86 -2.68 -13.16
C ALA A 249 -12.30 -1.47 -13.91
N TYR A 250 -11.09 -1.03 -13.57
CA TYR A 250 -10.46 0.17 -14.14
C TYR A 250 -9.19 -0.13 -14.95
N ASN A 251 -8.94 -1.41 -15.24
CA ASN A 251 -7.79 -1.86 -16.05
C ASN A 251 -6.45 -1.31 -15.55
N LEU A 252 -6.21 -1.43 -14.24
CA LEU A 252 -4.99 -0.92 -13.62
C LEU A 252 -3.86 -1.94 -13.75
N GLU A 253 -2.75 -1.49 -14.28
CA GLU A 253 -1.50 -2.25 -14.31
C GLU A 253 -0.72 -2.10 -13.00
N GLY A 254 0.22 -3.02 -12.76
CA GLY A 254 1.11 -3.00 -11.59
C GLY A 254 0.79 -4.07 -10.55
N THR A 255 1.69 -4.19 -9.58
CA THR A 255 1.56 -5.12 -8.45
C THR A 255 0.76 -4.50 -7.30
N SER A 256 -0.08 -5.30 -6.65
CA SER A 256 -0.74 -4.88 -5.41
C SER A 256 0.18 -5.03 -4.20
N SER A 257 -0.17 -4.38 -3.08
CA SER A 257 0.59 -4.52 -1.83
C SER A 257 0.61 -5.95 -1.31
N GLU A 258 -0.46 -6.68 -1.56
CA GLU A 258 -0.59 -8.08 -1.19
C GLU A 258 0.35 -8.96 -2.02
N ASP A 259 0.44 -8.74 -3.33
CA ASP A 259 1.34 -9.48 -4.22
C ASP A 259 2.80 -9.29 -3.81
N VAL A 260 3.16 -8.08 -3.35
CA VAL A 260 4.52 -7.78 -2.85
C VAL A 260 4.81 -8.48 -1.52
N ALA A 261 3.84 -8.49 -0.60
CA ALA A 261 3.99 -9.17 0.69
C ALA A 261 4.19 -10.67 0.50
N GLU A 262 3.49 -11.28 -0.46
CA GLU A 262 3.62 -12.68 -0.81
C GLU A 262 4.98 -12.98 -1.46
N LEU A 263 5.46 -12.13 -2.36
CA LEU A 263 6.79 -12.25 -2.95
C LEU A 263 7.90 -12.15 -1.90
N LYS A 264 7.77 -11.25 -0.93
CA LYS A 264 8.72 -11.11 0.18
C LYS A 264 8.68 -12.31 1.12
N SER A 265 7.50 -12.84 1.48
CA SER A 265 7.39 -14.03 2.34
C SER A 265 8.02 -15.26 1.71
N ASN A 266 7.80 -15.48 0.42
CA ASN A 266 8.39 -16.59 -0.31
C ASN A 266 9.92 -16.46 -0.43
N SER A 267 10.48 -15.25 -0.47
CA SER A 267 11.94 -15.06 -0.50
C SER A 267 12.61 -15.45 0.83
N TYR A 268 11.96 -15.22 1.96
CA TYR A 268 12.49 -15.63 3.27
C TYR A 268 12.50 -17.15 3.44
N GLU A 269 11.46 -17.85 2.96
CA GLU A 269 11.41 -19.34 3.02
C GLU A 269 12.52 -19.99 2.18
N TYR A 270 12.91 -19.41 1.05
CA TYR A 270 14.02 -19.93 0.23
C TYR A 270 15.38 -19.78 0.93
N HIS A 271 15.62 -18.68 1.62
CA HIS A 271 16.89 -18.46 2.35
C HIS A 271 17.05 -19.37 3.59
N GLU A 272 15.96 -19.71 4.28
CA GLU A 272 16.01 -20.66 5.39
C GLU A 272 16.32 -22.09 4.91
N GLN A 273 15.83 -22.49 3.74
CA GLN A 273 16.12 -23.79 3.17
C GLN A 273 17.57 -23.93 2.67
N GLU A 274 18.15 -22.89 2.08
CA GLU A 274 19.56 -22.89 1.66
C GLU A 274 20.52 -22.92 2.85
N GLN A 275 20.21 -22.21 3.94
CA GLN A 275 21.05 -22.23 5.15
C GLN A 275 20.93 -23.54 5.93
N GLY A 276 19.79 -24.23 5.85
CA GLY A 276 19.59 -25.54 6.47
C GLY A 276 20.33 -26.68 5.76
N GLN A 277 20.59 -26.57 4.47
CA GLN A 277 21.33 -27.59 3.70
C GLN A 277 22.85 -27.46 3.79
N SER A 278 23.39 -26.28 4.05
CA SER A 278 24.83 -26.05 4.21
C SER A 278 25.38 -26.42 5.59
N ALA A 279 24.53 -26.82 6.54
CA ALA A 279 24.92 -27.22 7.89
C ALA A 279 25.01 -28.76 8.09
N VAL A 280 24.84 -29.54 7.04
CA VAL A 280 24.82 -31.04 7.11
C VAL A 280 25.91 -31.66 6.24
N GLU A 281 26.81 -30.90 5.66
CA GLU A 281 28.09 -31.37 5.10
C GLU A 281 29.23 -30.88 6.02
#